data_527c9583b2bce6cebcd90589928dc8b3
#
_entry.id   527c9583b2bce6cebcd90589928dc8b3
#
_cell.length_a   1.000
_cell.length_b   1.000
_cell.length_c   1.000
_cell.angle_alpha   90.00
_cell.angle_beta   90.00
_cell.angle_gamma   90.00
#
_symmetry.space_group_name_H-M   'P 1'
#
loop_
_entity.id
_entity.type
_entity.pdbx_description
1 polymer ?
#
loop_
_entity_poly.entity_id
_entity_poly.type
_entity_poly.pdbx_seq_one_letter_code
_entity_poly.pdbx_strand_id
1 'polypeptide(L)'
;MRDLRVTLAQVDQVWEDKAANLRHFEDVLAPVSNTDLIVLPEMFQTAFSMNGDALAETMEDSETLRWLKRMAQVKNAAFYTSFIVRDEGRLYNRGVFVEPSGIVH
;
A
#
# COMPACT_ATOMS: atom_id res chain seq x y z
N MET A 1 -3.74 -24.24 16.28
CA MET A 1 -3.27 -23.47 15.10
C MET A 1 -4.49 -22.85 14.43
N ARG A 2 -4.43 -21.56 14.16
CA ARG A 2 -5.51 -20.90 13.43
C ARG A 2 -5.12 -20.68 11.98
N ASP A 3 -6.12 -20.56 11.11
CA ASP A 3 -5.92 -20.26 9.71
C ASP A 3 -5.49 -18.82 9.53
N LEU A 4 -4.72 -18.56 8.47
CA LEU A 4 -4.41 -17.23 8.02
C LEU A 4 -5.50 -16.76 7.06
N ARG A 5 -6.13 -15.63 7.39
CA ARG A 5 -7.16 -15.03 6.54
C ARG A 5 -6.56 -13.93 5.71
N VAL A 6 -6.64 -14.09 4.40
CA VAL A 6 -6.03 -13.15 3.44
C VAL A 6 -7.13 -12.51 2.61
N THR A 7 -7.09 -11.19 2.51
CA THR A 7 -7.97 -10.42 1.63
C THR A 7 -7.15 -9.87 0.47
N LEU A 8 -7.60 -10.16 -0.75
CA LEU A 8 -7.00 -9.60 -1.97
C LEU A 8 -7.90 -8.46 -2.46
N ALA A 9 -7.34 -7.27 -2.57
CA ALA A 9 -8.06 -6.11 -3.08
C ALA A 9 -7.60 -5.83 -4.50
N GLN A 10 -8.31 -6.37 -5.48
CA GLN A 10 -8.01 -6.19 -6.89
C GLN A 10 -9.12 -5.36 -7.53
N VAL A 11 -8.83 -4.09 -7.75
CA VAL A 11 -9.80 -3.11 -8.25
C VAL A 11 -9.13 -2.22 -9.29
N ASP A 12 -9.93 -1.50 -10.05
CA ASP A 12 -9.41 -0.52 -11.01
C ASP A 12 -8.69 0.61 -10.27
N GLN A 13 -7.57 1.04 -10.85
CA GLN A 13 -6.76 2.11 -10.30
C GLN A 13 -6.85 3.34 -11.19
N VAL A 14 -6.77 4.53 -10.57
CA VAL A 14 -6.69 5.79 -11.30
C VAL A 14 -5.25 6.02 -11.71
N TRP A 15 -5.03 6.30 -12.99
CA TRP A 15 -3.69 6.46 -13.54
C TRP A 15 -2.97 7.66 -12.91
N GLU A 16 -1.83 7.39 -12.29
CA GLU A 16 -0.92 8.38 -11.73
C GLU A 16 -1.55 9.39 -10.75
N ASP A 17 -2.64 9.00 -10.08
CA ASP A 17 -3.34 9.85 -9.10
C ASP A 17 -3.34 9.18 -7.73
N LYS A 18 -2.32 9.48 -6.93
CA LYS A 18 -2.14 8.89 -5.60
C LYS A 18 -3.32 9.18 -4.68
N ALA A 19 -3.73 10.43 -4.60
CA ALA A 19 -4.80 10.83 -3.68
C ALA A 19 -6.10 10.11 -4.01
N ALA A 20 -6.46 10.02 -5.29
CA ALA A 20 -7.66 9.31 -5.73
C ALA A 20 -7.59 7.83 -5.41
N ASN A 21 -6.42 7.20 -5.64
CA ASN A 21 -6.24 5.78 -5.35
C ASN A 21 -6.29 5.48 -3.85
N LEU A 22 -5.66 6.29 -3.03
CA LEU A 22 -5.70 6.09 -1.58
C LEU A 22 -7.14 6.18 -1.05
N ARG A 23 -7.91 7.17 -1.51
CA ARG A 23 -9.33 7.28 -1.14
C ARG A 23 -10.14 6.09 -1.65
N HIS A 24 -9.88 5.66 -2.87
CA HIS A 24 -10.59 4.53 -3.48
C HIS A 24 -10.35 3.24 -2.70
N PHE A 25 -9.10 2.95 -2.33
CA PHE A 25 -8.79 1.77 -1.53
C PHE A 25 -9.37 1.87 -0.11
N GLU A 26 -9.40 3.06 0.50
CA GLU A 26 -10.10 3.22 1.78
C GLU A 26 -11.58 2.83 1.66
N ASP A 27 -12.25 3.30 0.61
CA ASP A 27 -13.66 3.00 0.38
C ASP A 27 -13.89 1.51 0.13
N VAL A 28 -13.04 0.89 -0.70
CA VAL A 28 -13.13 -0.54 -1.00
C VAL A 28 -12.92 -1.39 0.25
N LEU A 29 -12.00 -0.98 1.12
CA LEU A 29 -11.66 -1.71 2.33
C LEU A 29 -12.58 -1.40 3.51
N ALA A 30 -13.41 -0.35 3.42
CA ALA A 30 -14.27 0.05 4.54
C ALA A 30 -15.09 -1.11 5.13
N PRO A 31 -15.76 -1.98 4.33
CA PRO A 31 -16.51 -3.10 4.88
C PRO A 31 -15.65 -4.31 5.26
N VAL A 32 -14.36 -4.29 4.94
CA VAL A 32 -13.48 -5.44 5.21
C VAL A 32 -13.10 -5.47 6.68
N SER A 33 -13.30 -6.61 7.31
CA SER A 33 -12.93 -6.84 8.70
C SER A 33 -12.53 -8.30 8.89
N ASN A 34 -12.02 -8.63 10.08
CA ASN A 34 -11.74 -10.02 10.45
C ASN A 34 -10.79 -10.71 9.48
N THR A 35 -9.76 -10.00 9.07
CA THR A 35 -8.72 -10.48 8.16
C THR A 35 -7.35 -10.28 8.81
N ASP A 36 -6.36 -11.08 8.40
CA ASP A 36 -5.00 -11.02 8.98
C ASP A 36 -4.02 -10.30 8.07
N LEU A 37 -4.22 -10.45 6.76
CA LEU A 37 -3.35 -9.84 5.75
C LEU A 37 -4.20 -9.29 4.62
N ILE A 38 -3.94 -8.06 4.24
CA ILE A 38 -4.55 -7.41 3.08
C ILE A 38 -3.45 -7.21 2.03
N VAL A 39 -3.68 -7.73 0.84
CA VAL A 39 -2.75 -7.60 -0.28
C VAL A 39 -3.36 -6.65 -1.31
N LEU A 40 -2.67 -5.57 -1.58
CA LEU A 40 -3.05 -4.58 -2.60
C LEU A 40 -2.26 -4.85 -3.88
N PRO A 41 -2.73 -4.35 -5.02
CA PRO A 41 -2.01 -4.52 -6.28
C PRO A 41 -0.62 -3.91 -6.24
N GLU A 42 0.24 -4.37 -7.10
CA GLU A 42 1.54 -3.76 -7.36
C GLU A 42 1.35 -2.30 -7.78
N MET A 43 2.15 -1.38 -7.20
CA MET A 43 2.04 0.06 -7.45
C MET A 43 0.59 0.56 -7.26
N PHE A 44 0.00 0.20 -6.14
CA PHE A 44 -1.46 0.35 -5.91
C PHE A 44 -1.93 1.80 -5.97
N GLN A 45 -1.08 2.76 -5.61
CA GLN A 45 -1.51 4.15 -5.52
C GLN A 45 -1.30 4.96 -6.83
N THR A 46 -0.64 4.38 -7.83
CA THR A 46 -0.33 5.07 -9.09
C THR A 46 -0.79 4.33 -10.34
N ALA A 47 -1.20 3.07 -10.21
CA ALA A 47 -1.23 2.10 -11.29
C ALA A 47 0.20 1.83 -11.81
N PHE A 48 0.36 0.88 -12.72
CA PHE A 48 1.69 0.46 -13.18
C PHE A 48 2.24 1.48 -14.16
N SER A 49 2.87 2.53 -13.63
CA SER A 49 3.39 3.67 -14.40
C SER A 49 4.92 3.58 -14.51
N MET A 50 5.45 4.02 -15.64
CA MET A 50 6.89 4.18 -15.84
C MET A 50 7.39 5.60 -15.49
N ASN A 51 6.53 6.46 -14.98
CA ASN A 51 6.87 7.85 -14.65
C ASN A 51 7.43 7.97 -13.23
N GLY A 52 8.49 7.19 -12.95
CA GLY A 52 9.05 7.09 -11.60
C GLY A 52 9.61 8.40 -11.06
N ASP A 53 10.19 9.25 -11.90
CA ASP A 53 10.75 10.52 -11.45
C ASP A 53 9.72 11.44 -10.81
N ALA A 54 8.49 11.45 -11.34
CA ALA A 54 7.42 12.30 -10.83
C ALA A 54 6.70 11.67 -9.64
N LEU A 55 6.68 10.32 -9.55
CA LEU A 55 5.82 9.59 -8.61
C LEU A 55 6.57 9.00 -7.42
N ALA A 56 7.90 8.93 -7.47
CA ALA A 56 8.68 8.28 -6.42
C ALA A 56 8.58 9.03 -5.09
N GLU A 57 8.58 8.25 -4.02
CA GLU A 57 8.64 8.75 -2.64
C GLU A 57 9.92 8.22 -2.00
N THR A 58 10.39 8.89 -0.96
CA THR A 58 11.45 8.32 -0.12
C THR A 58 10.85 7.55 1.04
N MET A 59 11.56 6.57 1.60
CA MET A 59 11.06 5.85 2.77
C MET A 59 10.96 6.75 4.00
N GLU A 60 11.80 7.79 4.08
CA GLU A 60 11.84 8.74 5.19
C GLU A 60 10.66 9.72 5.15
N ASP A 61 10.12 9.98 3.97
CA ASP A 61 8.99 10.91 3.81
C ASP A 61 8.04 10.34 2.76
N SER A 62 7.18 9.43 3.18
CA SER A 62 6.26 8.72 2.31
C SER A 62 4.82 8.88 2.78
N GLU A 63 4.03 9.59 2.00
CA GLU A 63 2.58 9.68 2.18
C GLU A 63 1.94 8.29 2.10
N THR A 64 2.41 7.48 1.14
CA THR A 64 1.92 6.12 0.94
C THR A 64 2.19 5.24 2.16
N LEU A 65 3.40 5.32 2.70
CA LEU A 65 3.76 4.52 3.87
C LEU A 65 2.98 4.95 5.12
N ARG A 66 2.75 6.25 5.29
CA ARG A 66 1.91 6.76 6.38
C ARG A 66 0.48 6.22 6.26
N TRP A 67 -0.06 6.20 5.04
CA TRP A 67 -1.39 5.64 4.78
C TRP A 67 -1.45 4.14 5.11
N LEU A 68 -0.44 3.38 4.68
CA LEU A 68 -0.37 1.94 4.94
C LEU A 68 -0.31 1.65 6.45
N LYS A 69 0.50 2.40 7.19
CA LYS A 69 0.60 2.25 8.66
C LYS A 69 -0.73 2.53 9.33
N ARG A 70 -1.40 3.61 8.94
CA ARG A 70 -2.71 3.96 9.49
C ARG A 70 -3.74 2.87 9.21
N MET A 71 -3.79 2.39 7.97
CA MET A 71 -4.74 1.35 7.57
C MET A 71 -4.46 0.03 8.27
N ALA A 72 -3.21 -0.35 8.42
CA ALA A 72 -2.83 -1.56 9.14
C ALA A 72 -3.30 -1.50 10.61
N GLN A 73 -3.17 -0.35 11.25
CA GLN A 73 -3.64 -0.16 12.61
C GLN A 73 -5.17 -0.21 12.69
N VAL A 74 -5.86 0.52 11.82
CA VAL A 74 -7.33 0.59 11.80
C VAL A 74 -7.95 -0.79 11.54
N LYS A 75 -7.38 -1.54 10.61
CA LYS A 75 -7.89 -2.88 10.25
C LYS A 75 -7.39 -3.99 11.17
N ASN A 76 -6.39 -3.70 12.01
CA ASN A 76 -5.68 -4.70 12.80
C ASN A 76 -5.24 -5.88 11.91
N ALA A 77 -4.64 -5.55 10.78
CA ALA A 77 -4.18 -6.49 9.76
C ALA A 77 -2.89 -5.99 9.17
N ALA A 78 -2.04 -6.92 8.72
CA ALA A 78 -0.86 -6.55 7.95
C ALA A 78 -1.25 -6.18 6.52
N PHE A 79 -0.47 -5.31 5.88
CA PHE A 79 -0.63 -4.95 4.48
C PHE A 79 0.61 -5.34 3.70
N TYR A 80 0.41 -5.86 2.50
CA TYR A 80 1.49 -6.07 1.53
C TYR A 80 1.13 -5.40 0.20
N THR A 81 2.07 -4.63 -0.33
CA THR A 81 1.93 -3.98 -1.63
C THR A 81 3.31 -3.51 -2.12
N SER A 82 3.34 -2.79 -3.23
CA SER A 82 4.54 -2.12 -3.69
C SER A 82 4.24 -0.69 -4.14
N PHE A 83 5.26 0.14 -4.15
CA PHE A 83 5.18 1.49 -4.71
C PHE A 83 6.58 1.97 -5.13
N ILE A 84 6.61 3.06 -5.88
CA ILE A 84 7.86 3.60 -6.41
C ILE A 84 8.60 4.36 -5.31
N VAL A 85 9.81 3.93 -5.01
CA VAL A 85 10.66 4.52 -3.97
C VAL A 85 11.95 5.04 -4.61
N ARG A 86 12.35 6.26 -4.22
CA ARG A 86 13.68 6.79 -4.52
C ARG A 86 14.59 6.52 -3.32
N ASP A 87 15.67 5.84 -3.58
CA ASP A 87 16.66 5.50 -2.56
C ASP A 87 18.06 5.70 -3.14
N GLU A 88 18.84 6.59 -2.53
CA GLU A 88 20.18 6.94 -2.97
C GLU A 88 20.25 7.32 -4.45
N GLY A 89 19.27 8.11 -4.91
CA GLY A 89 19.20 8.58 -6.29
C GLY A 89 18.69 7.55 -7.30
N ARG A 90 18.33 6.36 -6.86
CA ARG A 90 17.80 5.30 -7.73
C ARG A 90 16.33 5.07 -7.46
N LEU A 91 15.62 4.63 -8.49
CA LEU A 91 14.20 4.32 -8.43
C LEU A 91 13.99 2.82 -8.33
N TYR A 92 13.08 2.43 -7.44
CA TYR A 92 12.70 1.02 -7.23
C TYR A 92 11.19 0.91 -7.17
N ASN A 93 10.67 -0.19 -7.73
CA ASN A 93 9.34 -0.67 -7.37
C ASN A 93 9.53 -1.56 -6.14
N ARG A 94 9.29 -1.00 -4.96
CA ARG A 94 9.65 -1.66 -3.70
C ARG A 94 8.44 -2.29 -3.05
N GLY A 95 8.50 -3.60 -2.79
CA GLY A 95 7.53 -4.30 -1.98
C GLY A 95 7.72 -3.99 -0.51
N VAL A 96 6.62 -3.79 0.21
CA VAL A 96 6.63 -3.54 1.65
C VAL A 96 5.59 -4.40 2.34
N PHE A 97 5.94 -4.88 3.53
CA PHE A 97 5.03 -5.57 4.43
C PHE A 97 4.91 -4.71 5.68
N VAL A 98 3.70 -4.26 5.97
CA VAL A 98 3.45 -3.33 7.08
C VAL A 98 2.60 -4.05 8.13
N GLU A 99 3.14 -4.19 9.34
CA GLU A 99 2.43 -4.82 10.45
C GLU A 99 1.44 -3.83 11.11
N PRO A 100 0.41 -4.35 11.78
CA PRO A 100 -0.51 -3.49 12.56
C PRO A 100 0.21 -2.60 13.59
N SER A 101 1.36 -3.05 14.08
CA SER A 101 2.20 -2.30 15.01
C SER A 101 2.89 -1.09 14.38
N GLY A 102 2.91 -1.01 13.04
CA GLY A 102 3.62 0.02 12.29
C GLY A 102 5.02 -0.37 11.86
N ILE A 103 5.48 -1.57 12.22
CA ILE A 103 6.79 -2.09 11.75
C ILE A 103 6.69 -2.39 10.27
N VAL A 104 7.70 -1.97 9.51
CA VAL A 104 7.79 -2.13 8.06
C VAL A 104 8.95 -3.05 7.72
N HIS A 105 8.68 -4.00 6.86
CA HIS A 105 9.69 -4.93 6.35
C HIS A 105 9.89 -4.78 4.85
#